data_d68b1d8a63befb8516bf081b25371190
#
_entry.id   d68b1d8a63befb8516bf081b25371190
#
_cell.length_a   1.000
_cell.length_b   1.000
_cell.length_c   1.000
_cell.angle_alpha   90.00
_cell.angle_beta   90.00
_cell.angle_gamma   90.00
#
_symmetry.space_group_name_H-M   'P 1'
#
loop_
_entity.id
_entity.type
_entity.pdbx_description
1 polymer ?
#
loop_
_entity_poly.entity_id
_entity_poly.type
_entity_poly.pdbx_seq_one_letter_code
_entity_poly.pdbx_strand_id
1 'polypeptide(L)'
;MPYVPSEKTDGKSQDRNIIDAALEPLAKKVATKITNNLSLIRVYKESFLEVAGLLDQLLHGLEVSGTSEEAGLARAIHEVSVPYGYEGAYLGEVNYATTRFIQRVPGLKVESGDWKQELRYWMYASTVEALILASAATARWESGFGGVYEDVKDEYKRRVNTSYEAEQILKSGDCYDTPYYTRLVPVVDDNGKAVGHMEIMLKRSPETLDKDVLPGRLILHTLYAEGGKKL
;
A
#
# COMPACT_ATOMS: atom_id res chain seq x y z
N MET A 1 -5.50 -2.51 -12.68
CA MET A 1 -6.16 -2.87 -11.38
C MET A 1 -7.53 -2.22 -11.33
N PRO A 2 -8.59 -2.94 -10.97
CA PRO A 2 -9.89 -2.33 -10.73
C PRO A 2 -9.83 -1.55 -9.42
N TYR A 3 -9.73 -0.25 -9.51
CA TYR A 3 -9.84 0.64 -8.35
C TYR A 3 -11.31 0.96 -8.11
N VAL A 4 -11.73 0.92 -6.85
CA VAL A 4 -13.01 1.53 -6.46
C VAL A 4 -12.93 3.02 -6.80
N PRO A 5 -13.79 3.55 -7.69
CA PRO A 5 -13.67 4.93 -8.17
C PRO A 5 -13.69 5.97 -7.04
N SER A 6 -12.85 7.01 -7.15
CA SER A 6 -12.75 8.06 -6.13
C SER A 6 -13.72 9.21 -6.30
N GLU A 7 -14.35 9.35 -7.48
CA GLU A 7 -15.12 10.53 -7.82
C GLU A 7 -16.59 10.25 -8.14
N LYS A 8 -17.38 11.30 -7.96
CA LYS A 8 -18.84 11.41 -7.93
C LYS A 8 -19.58 11.03 -9.21
N THR A 9 -18.99 10.40 -10.17
CA THR A 9 -19.67 9.88 -11.32
C THR A 9 -20.27 8.52 -10.96
N ASP A 10 -21.60 8.47 -10.90
CA ASP A 10 -22.43 7.26 -10.83
C ASP A 10 -22.61 6.58 -9.46
N GLY A 11 -22.62 7.31 -8.36
CA GLY A 11 -22.95 6.76 -7.03
C GLY A 11 -21.83 5.97 -6.34
N LYS A 12 -20.75 5.70 -7.02
CA LYS A 12 -19.65 4.83 -6.53
C LYS A 12 -18.72 5.43 -5.44
N SER A 13 -18.81 6.75 -5.21
CA SER A 13 -18.11 7.35 -4.04
C SER A 13 -18.70 6.90 -2.70
N GLN A 14 -19.93 6.40 -2.71
CA GLN A 14 -20.58 5.88 -1.52
C GLN A 14 -19.97 4.55 -1.08
N ASP A 15 -19.52 3.71 -2.01
CA ASP A 15 -18.90 2.41 -1.73
C ASP A 15 -17.63 2.55 -0.88
N ARG A 16 -16.78 3.54 -1.20
CA ARG A 16 -15.61 3.83 -0.37
C ARG A 16 -15.97 4.27 1.03
N ASN A 17 -17.00 5.09 1.18
CA ASN A 17 -17.44 5.55 2.48
C ASN A 17 -17.98 4.41 3.34
N ILE A 18 -18.68 3.45 2.73
CA ILE A 18 -19.19 2.24 3.41
C ILE A 18 -18.01 1.39 3.89
N ILE A 19 -17.04 1.12 3.01
CA ILE A 19 -15.84 0.35 3.37
C ILE A 19 -15.02 1.07 4.44
N ASP A 20 -14.75 2.37 4.29
CA ASP A 20 -13.95 3.15 5.24
C ASP A 20 -14.63 3.23 6.62
N ALA A 21 -15.95 3.36 6.68
CA ALA A 21 -16.70 3.35 7.92
C ALA A 21 -16.62 2.00 8.65
N ALA A 22 -16.70 0.88 7.92
CA ALA A 22 -16.56 -0.45 8.47
C ALA A 22 -15.11 -0.80 8.85
N LEU A 23 -14.13 -0.22 8.16
CA LEU A 23 -12.70 -0.43 8.40
C LEU A 23 -12.21 0.30 9.65
N GLU A 24 -12.74 1.46 9.99
CA GLU A 24 -12.26 2.30 11.09
C GLU A 24 -12.27 1.60 12.46
N PRO A 25 -13.34 0.87 12.87
CA PRO A 25 -13.33 0.09 14.11
C PRO A 25 -12.24 -0.99 14.12
N LEU A 26 -12.07 -1.73 13.02
CA LEU A 26 -11.04 -2.75 12.88
C LEU A 26 -9.64 -2.15 12.99
N ALA A 27 -9.39 -1.04 12.31
CA ALA A 27 -8.09 -0.36 12.36
C ALA A 27 -7.75 0.11 13.79
N LYS A 28 -8.73 0.64 14.53
CA LYS A 28 -8.56 1.02 15.94
C LYS A 28 -8.23 -0.18 16.83
N LYS A 29 -8.99 -1.27 16.69
CA LYS A 29 -8.76 -2.53 17.42
C LYS A 29 -7.33 -3.05 17.16
N VAL A 30 -6.92 -3.05 15.91
CA VAL A 30 -5.59 -3.54 15.52
C VAL A 30 -4.48 -2.61 16.00
N ALA A 31 -4.64 -1.30 15.88
CA ALA A 31 -3.65 -0.34 16.35
C ALA A 31 -3.30 -0.51 17.83
N THR A 32 -4.28 -0.86 18.68
CA THR A 32 -4.05 -1.11 20.11
C THR A 32 -3.23 -2.36 20.39
N LYS A 33 -3.26 -3.36 19.50
CA LYS A 33 -2.56 -4.64 19.66
C LYS A 33 -1.12 -4.60 19.19
N ILE A 34 -0.74 -3.58 18.42
CA ILE A 34 0.60 -3.47 17.84
C ILE A 34 1.54 -2.79 18.83
N THR A 35 2.54 -3.53 19.29
CA THR A 35 3.59 -3.04 20.21
C THR A 35 4.99 -3.10 19.60
N ASN A 36 5.19 -3.94 18.59
CA ASN A 36 6.46 -4.14 17.89
C ASN A 36 6.22 -4.79 16.51
N ASN A 37 7.29 -5.01 15.72
CA ASN A 37 7.20 -5.60 14.39
C ASN A 37 6.55 -6.99 14.37
N LEU A 38 6.91 -7.86 15.29
CA LEU A 38 6.36 -9.21 15.33
C LEU A 38 4.86 -9.21 15.64
N SER A 39 4.43 -8.33 16.55
CA SER A 39 2.99 -8.16 16.83
C SER A 39 2.26 -7.60 15.63
N LEU A 40 2.86 -6.67 14.87
CA LEU A 40 2.29 -6.14 13.64
C LEU A 40 2.09 -7.23 12.59
N ILE A 41 3.14 -8.00 12.28
CA ILE A 41 3.08 -9.09 11.30
C ILE A 41 1.94 -10.05 11.66
N ARG A 42 1.90 -10.47 12.92
CA ARG A 42 0.89 -11.42 13.40
C ARG A 42 -0.51 -10.85 13.29
N VAL A 43 -0.76 -9.65 13.83
CA VAL A 43 -2.11 -9.06 13.90
C VAL A 43 -2.62 -8.70 12.50
N TYR A 44 -1.77 -8.18 11.62
CA TYR A 44 -2.15 -7.92 10.23
C TYR A 44 -2.53 -9.21 9.50
N LYS A 45 -1.65 -10.23 9.58
CA LYS A 45 -1.94 -11.52 8.97
C LYS A 45 -3.25 -12.12 9.48
N GLU A 46 -3.45 -12.14 10.79
CA GLU A 46 -4.69 -12.67 11.40
C GLU A 46 -5.91 -11.90 10.89
N SER A 47 -5.88 -10.56 10.87
CA SER A 47 -6.99 -9.75 10.37
C SER A 47 -7.25 -9.95 8.88
N PHE A 48 -6.21 -10.04 8.05
CA PHE A 48 -6.38 -10.31 6.62
C PHE A 48 -7.04 -11.67 6.38
N LEU A 49 -6.58 -12.71 7.07
CA LEU A 49 -7.12 -14.05 6.91
C LEU A 49 -8.55 -14.18 7.44
N GLU A 50 -8.87 -13.53 8.55
CA GLU A 50 -10.22 -13.53 9.11
C GLU A 50 -11.21 -12.82 8.18
N VAL A 51 -10.89 -11.61 7.71
CA VAL A 51 -11.75 -10.88 6.75
C VAL A 51 -11.90 -11.66 5.45
N ALA A 52 -10.83 -12.20 4.90
CA ALA A 52 -10.88 -13.00 3.69
C ALA A 52 -11.73 -14.26 3.85
N GLY A 53 -11.57 -14.98 4.96
CA GLY A 53 -12.36 -16.19 5.23
C GLY A 53 -13.85 -15.90 5.41
N LEU A 54 -14.21 -14.80 6.08
CA LEU A 54 -15.59 -14.37 6.22
C LEU A 54 -16.19 -13.92 4.88
N LEU A 55 -15.41 -13.22 4.07
CA LEU A 55 -15.85 -12.82 2.74
C LEU A 55 -16.00 -14.01 1.80
N ASP A 56 -15.10 -14.99 1.87
CA ASP A 56 -15.22 -16.25 1.13
C ASP A 56 -16.52 -17.00 1.47
N GLN A 57 -16.91 -17.05 2.75
CA GLN A 57 -18.20 -17.59 3.17
C GLN A 57 -19.38 -16.83 2.53
N LEU A 58 -19.37 -15.51 2.55
CA LEU A 58 -20.41 -14.69 1.94
C LEU A 58 -20.52 -14.92 0.43
N LEU A 59 -19.39 -15.08 -0.26
CA LEU A 59 -19.34 -15.37 -1.70
C LEU A 59 -19.93 -16.74 -2.04
N HIS A 60 -19.87 -17.69 -1.11
CA HIS A 60 -20.52 -19.01 -1.23
C HIS A 60 -21.98 -19.01 -0.73
N GLY A 61 -22.57 -17.85 -0.47
CA GLY A 61 -23.96 -17.73 -0.02
C GLY A 61 -24.20 -18.16 1.44
N LEU A 62 -23.14 -18.24 2.25
CA LEU A 62 -23.24 -18.56 3.67
C LEU A 62 -23.46 -17.29 4.48
N GLU A 63 -24.28 -17.39 5.52
CA GLU A 63 -24.47 -16.25 6.43
C GLU A 63 -23.25 -16.10 7.36
N VAL A 64 -22.73 -14.88 7.43
CA VAL A 64 -21.72 -14.47 8.40
C VAL A 64 -22.43 -13.87 9.60
N SER A 65 -22.60 -14.69 10.63
CA SER A 65 -23.12 -14.28 11.94
C SER A 65 -21.97 -13.74 12.79
N GLY A 66 -22.23 -12.67 13.56
CA GLY A 66 -21.28 -12.11 14.48
C GLY A 66 -21.14 -10.59 14.35
N THR A 67 -20.64 -9.98 15.42
CA THR A 67 -20.47 -8.53 15.58
C THR A 67 -19.02 -8.12 15.62
N SER A 68 -18.08 -9.01 15.21
CA SER A 68 -16.66 -8.66 15.13
C SER A 68 -16.42 -7.58 14.08
N GLU A 69 -15.40 -6.79 14.27
CA GLU A 69 -15.00 -5.73 13.34
C GLU A 69 -14.61 -6.33 11.98
N GLU A 70 -14.00 -7.51 11.98
CA GLU A 70 -13.66 -8.28 10.79
C GLU A 70 -14.92 -8.69 10.01
N ALA A 71 -15.96 -9.17 10.72
CA ALA A 71 -17.23 -9.49 10.10
C ALA A 71 -17.96 -8.25 9.57
N GLY A 72 -17.85 -7.14 10.27
CA GLY A 72 -18.36 -5.84 9.81
C GLY A 72 -17.73 -5.41 8.48
N LEU A 73 -16.40 -5.49 8.38
CA LEU A 73 -15.67 -5.15 7.15
C LEU A 73 -15.99 -6.14 6.01
N ALA A 74 -16.03 -7.45 6.28
CA ALA A 74 -16.36 -8.44 5.26
C ALA A 74 -17.76 -8.21 4.68
N ARG A 75 -18.78 -7.94 5.53
CA ARG A 75 -20.13 -7.61 5.07
C ARG A 75 -20.17 -6.31 4.25
N ALA A 76 -19.45 -5.27 4.66
CA ALA A 76 -19.40 -4.02 3.92
C ALA A 76 -18.78 -4.20 2.51
N ILE A 77 -17.71 -4.97 2.41
CA ILE A 77 -17.10 -5.31 1.11
C ILE A 77 -18.10 -6.10 0.26
N HIS A 78 -18.77 -7.10 0.84
CA HIS A 78 -19.75 -7.90 0.12
C HIS A 78 -20.95 -7.05 -0.36
N GLU A 79 -21.49 -6.21 0.51
CA GLU A 79 -22.63 -5.32 0.20
C GLU A 79 -22.34 -4.41 -1.00
N VAL A 80 -21.17 -3.77 -1.04
CA VAL A 80 -20.81 -2.90 -2.15
C VAL A 80 -20.42 -3.66 -3.42
N SER A 81 -20.06 -4.93 -3.33
CA SER A 81 -19.65 -5.75 -4.47
C SER A 81 -20.84 -6.41 -5.19
N VAL A 82 -21.85 -6.85 -4.44
CA VAL A 82 -23.03 -7.58 -4.96
C VAL A 82 -23.73 -6.86 -6.12
N PRO A 83 -23.94 -5.53 -6.10
CA PRO A 83 -24.65 -4.82 -7.19
C PRO A 83 -23.94 -4.92 -8.54
N TYR A 84 -22.65 -5.20 -8.57
CA TYR A 84 -21.89 -5.30 -9.81
C TYR A 84 -22.00 -6.66 -10.49
N GLY A 85 -22.57 -7.68 -9.82
CA GLY A 85 -23.04 -8.95 -10.41
C GLY A 85 -21.97 -9.79 -11.11
N TYR A 86 -20.71 -9.56 -10.78
CA TYR A 86 -19.60 -10.12 -11.51
C TYR A 86 -18.49 -10.56 -10.54
N GLU A 87 -18.00 -11.77 -10.72
CA GLU A 87 -17.10 -12.44 -9.78
C GLU A 87 -15.78 -11.69 -9.49
N GLY A 88 -15.32 -10.86 -10.40
CA GLY A 88 -14.10 -10.07 -10.21
C GLY A 88 -14.28 -8.73 -9.50
N ALA A 89 -15.51 -8.27 -9.26
CA ALA A 89 -15.75 -6.93 -8.73
C ALA A 89 -15.19 -6.76 -7.30
N TYR A 90 -15.40 -7.74 -6.43
CA TYR A 90 -14.98 -7.68 -5.04
C TYR A 90 -13.44 -7.68 -4.85
N LEU A 91 -12.66 -8.13 -5.82
CA LEU A 91 -11.19 -8.09 -5.75
C LEU A 91 -10.68 -6.64 -5.67
N GLY A 92 -11.34 -5.71 -6.36
CA GLY A 92 -11.05 -4.28 -6.29
C GLY A 92 -11.37 -3.70 -4.91
N GLU A 93 -12.49 -4.07 -4.33
CA GLU A 93 -12.92 -3.64 -3.00
C GLU A 93 -12.04 -4.22 -1.91
N VAL A 94 -11.62 -5.49 -2.02
CA VAL A 94 -10.64 -6.11 -1.10
C VAL A 94 -9.28 -5.42 -1.20
N ASN A 95 -8.81 -5.12 -2.42
CA ASN A 95 -7.59 -4.36 -2.66
C ASN A 95 -7.67 -2.98 -2.00
N TYR A 96 -8.76 -2.27 -2.21
CA TYR A 96 -9.01 -0.96 -1.59
C TYR A 96 -9.01 -1.05 -0.06
N ALA A 97 -9.80 -1.95 0.51
CA ALA A 97 -9.91 -2.12 1.96
C ALA A 97 -8.55 -2.46 2.60
N THR A 98 -7.82 -3.41 2.01
CA THR A 98 -6.48 -3.81 2.49
C THR A 98 -5.50 -2.63 2.42
N THR A 99 -5.47 -1.91 1.30
CA THR A 99 -4.63 -0.72 1.13
C THR A 99 -4.95 0.37 2.16
N ARG A 100 -6.24 0.65 2.38
CA ARG A 100 -6.68 1.62 3.38
C ARG A 100 -6.31 1.19 4.79
N PHE A 101 -6.49 -0.09 5.11
CA PHE A 101 -6.16 -0.66 6.40
C PHE A 101 -4.69 -0.50 6.77
N ILE A 102 -3.77 -0.89 5.87
CA ILE A 102 -2.32 -0.79 6.12
C ILE A 102 -1.82 0.66 6.22
N GLN A 103 -2.60 1.63 5.72
CA GLN A 103 -2.30 3.06 5.87
C GLN A 103 -2.93 3.65 7.14
N ARG A 104 -4.15 3.23 7.48
CA ARG A 104 -4.91 3.80 8.60
C ARG A 104 -4.34 3.42 9.97
N VAL A 105 -3.91 2.17 10.13
CA VAL A 105 -3.35 1.69 11.40
C VAL A 105 -2.13 2.49 11.85
N PRO A 106 -1.09 2.73 11.03
CA PRO A 106 0.01 3.61 11.40
C PRO A 106 -0.42 5.05 11.64
N GLY A 107 -1.41 5.54 10.88
CA GLY A 107 -1.99 6.86 11.10
C GLY A 107 -2.54 7.01 12.52
N LEU A 108 -3.32 6.03 12.98
CA LEU A 108 -3.87 5.99 14.33
C LEU A 108 -2.78 5.98 15.41
N LYS A 109 -1.68 5.25 15.19
CA LYS A 109 -0.53 5.21 16.11
C LYS A 109 0.19 6.56 16.20
N VAL A 110 0.23 7.31 15.11
CA VAL A 110 0.77 8.68 15.11
C VAL A 110 -0.21 9.67 15.78
N GLU A 111 -1.51 9.56 15.47
CA GLU A 111 -2.56 10.38 16.05
C GLU A 111 -2.66 10.23 17.59
N SER A 112 -2.44 9.00 18.10
CA SER A 112 -2.40 8.73 19.55
C SER A 112 -1.13 9.23 20.23
N GLY A 113 -0.12 9.66 19.48
CA GLY A 113 1.19 10.04 20.01
C GLY A 113 2.09 8.87 20.40
N ASP A 114 1.65 7.63 20.17
CA ASP A 114 2.45 6.41 20.44
C ASP A 114 3.66 6.33 19.54
N TRP A 115 3.54 6.84 18.30
CA TRP A 115 4.59 6.79 17.30
C TRP A 115 4.89 8.16 16.71
N LYS A 116 6.18 8.39 16.43
CA LYS A 116 6.62 9.53 15.65
C LYS A 116 6.27 9.30 14.17
N GLN A 117 6.09 10.39 13.44
CA GLN A 117 5.76 10.37 12.02
C GLN A 117 6.73 9.50 11.19
N GLU A 118 8.01 9.55 11.54
CA GLU A 118 9.08 8.79 10.86
C GLU A 118 8.94 7.28 11.03
N LEU A 119 8.37 6.82 12.14
CA LEU A 119 8.15 5.40 12.39
C LEU A 119 7.10 4.75 11.49
N ARG A 120 6.34 5.52 10.73
CA ARG A 120 5.45 4.99 9.69
C ARG A 120 6.21 4.16 8.65
N TYR A 121 7.42 4.57 8.32
CA TYR A 121 8.29 3.84 7.38
C TYR A 121 8.90 2.58 7.99
N TRP A 122 9.09 2.58 9.31
CA TRP A 122 9.64 1.43 10.04
C TRP A 122 8.71 0.21 9.99
N MET A 123 7.40 0.40 9.84
CA MET A 123 6.42 -0.69 9.68
C MET A 123 6.46 -1.37 8.31
N TYR A 124 7.23 -0.83 7.38
CA TYR A 124 7.24 -1.28 6.01
C TYR A 124 7.54 -2.77 5.87
N ALA A 125 8.68 -3.24 6.39
CA ALA A 125 9.11 -4.63 6.27
C ALA A 125 8.07 -5.58 6.89
N SER A 126 7.55 -5.23 8.06
CA SER A 126 6.53 -6.02 8.76
C SER A 126 5.21 -6.08 8.00
N THR A 127 4.80 -4.98 7.36
CA THR A 127 3.60 -4.95 6.51
C THR A 127 3.77 -5.82 5.28
N VAL A 128 4.92 -5.73 4.60
CA VAL A 128 5.25 -6.57 3.44
C VAL A 128 5.26 -8.04 3.82
N GLU A 129 5.86 -8.39 4.96
CA GLU A 129 5.88 -9.77 5.43
C GLU A 129 4.49 -10.29 5.76
N ALA A 130 3.63 -9.49 6.41
CA ALA A 130 2.25 -9.88 6.67
C ALA A 130 1.46 -10.13 5.38
N LEU A 131 1.63 -9.30 4.34
CA LEU A 131 1.01 -9.48 3.04
C LEU A 131 1.51 -10.74 2.32
N ILE A 132 2.80 -11.02 2.37
CA ILE A 132 3.38 -12.27 1.83
C ILE A 132 2.77 -13.49 2.51
N LEU A 133 2.69 -13.47 3.84
CA LEU A 133 2.13 -14.58 4.61
C LEU A 133 0.62 -14.76 4.36
N ALA A 134 -0.13 -13.68 4.17
CA ALA A 134 -1.56 -13.74 3.82
C ALA A 134 -1.76 -14.26 2.39
N SER A 135 -0.96 -13.78 1.43
CA SER A 135 -0.98 -14.28 0.06
C SER A 135 -0.71 -15.78 0.02
N ALA A 136 0.36 -16.25 0.67
CA ALA A 136 0.70 -17.66 0.70
C ALA A 136 -0.40 -18.53 1.35
N ALA A 137 -1.05 -18.03 2.39
CA ALA A 137 -2.13 -18.74 3.09
C ALA A 137 -3.42 -18.86 2.24
N THR A 138 -3.69 -17.88 1.39
CA THR A 138 -4.90 -17.82 0.55
C THR A 138 -4.66 -18.18 -0.92
N ALA A 139 -3.43 -18.51 -1.30
CA ALA A 139 -3.04 -18.78 -2.69
C ALA A 139 -3.83 -19.92 -3.37
N ARG A 140 -4.39 -20.83 -2.60
CA ARG A 140 -5.18 -21.96 -3.11
C ARG A 140 -6.69 -21.74 -3.05
N TRP A 141 -7.14 -20.59 -2.56
CA TRP A 141 -8.55 -20.27 -2.51
C TRP A 141 -9.04 -19.82 -3.90
N GLU A 142 -10.21 -20.28 -4.27
CA GLU A 142 -10.83 -19.92 -5.56
C GLU A 142 -11.20 -18.44 -5.63
N SER A 143 -11.36 -17.79 -4.47
CA SER A 143 -11.66 -16.37 -4.33
C SER A 143 -10.58 -15.41 -4.86
N GLY A 144 -9.35 -15.86 -5.14
CA GLY A 144 -8.30 -15.03 -5.72
C GLY A 144 -7.63 -14.04 -4.75
N PHE A 145 -7.90 -14.12 -3.44
CA PHE A 145 -7.34 -13.19 -2.44
C PHE A 145 -5.81 -13.21 -2.38
N GLY A 146 -5.19 -14.35 -2.68
CA GLY A 146 -3.74 -14.44 -2.77
C GLY A 146 -3.14 -13.44 -3.74
N GLY A 147 -3.72 -13.33 -4.93
CA GLY A 147 -3.32 -12.35 -5.94
C GLY A 147 -3.55 -10.90 -5.49
N VAL A 148 -4.66 -10.64 -4.78
CA VAL A 148 -4.93 -9.29 -4.25
C VAL A 148 -3.86 -8.87 -3.25
N TYR A 149 -3.46 -9.73 -2.33
CA TYR A 149 -2.40 -9.41 -1.36
C TYR A 149 -1.04 -9.21 -2.02
N GLU A 150 -0.73 -9.96 -3.08
CA GLU A 150 0.47 -9.72 -3.90
C GLU A 150 0.43 -8.35 -4.58
N ASP A 151 -0.68 -7.99 -5.21
CA ASP A 151 -0.87 -6.69 -5.85
C ASP A 151 -0.71 -5.53 -4.85
N VAL A 152 -1.34 -5.64 -3.67
CA VAL A 152 -1.21 -4.63 -2.61
C VAL A 152 0.23 -4.53 -2.12
N LYS A 153 0.92 -5.65 -1.93
CA LYS A 153 2.33 -5.70 -1.54
C LYS A 153 3.21 -4.97 -2.56
N ASP A 154 3.04 -5.28 -3.84
CA ASP A 154 3.88 -4.70 -4.89
C ASP A 154 3.62 -3.19 -5.05
N GLU A 155 2.37 -2.77 -4.97
CA GLU A 155 2.02 -1.36 -5.01
C GLU A 155 2.52 -0.60 -3.76
N TYR A 156 2.47 -1.22 -2.58
CA TYR A 156 3.03 -0.66 -1.35
C TYR A 156 4.55 -0.51 -1.45
N LYS A 157 5.25 -1.53 -1.97
CA LYS A 157 6.69 -1.43 -2.26
C LYS A 157 6.97 -0.28 -3.22
N ARG A 158 6.25 -0.19 -4.32
CA ARG A 158 6.46 0.82 -5.34
C ARG A 158 6.23 2.24 -4.82
N ARG A 159 5.16 2.48 -4.05
CA ARG A 159 4.76 3.83 -3.61
C ARG A 159 5.43 4.29 -2.33
N VAL A 160 5.69 3.38 -1.42
CA VAL A 160 6.21 3.71 -0.09
C VAL A 160 7.68 3.40 0.01
N ASN A 161 8.07 2.17 -0.38
CA ASN A 161 9.44 1.71 -0.17
C ASN A 161 10.44 2.35 -1.13
N THR A 162 10.10 2.46 -2.41
CA THR A 162 11.05 3.00 -3.39
C THR A 162 11.52 4.40 -3.01
N SER A 163 10.59 5.25 -2.53
CA SER A 163 10.95 6.60 -2.06
C SER A 163 11.83 6.56 -0.81
N TYR A 164 11.49 5.70 0.16
CA TYR A 164 12.26 5.54 1.38
C TYR A 164 13.68 5.00 1.10
N GLU A 165 13.79 3.95 0.29
CA GLU A 165 15.08 3.37 -0.09
C GLU A 165 15.95 4.38 -0.86
N ALA A 166 15.35 5.16 -1.76
CA ALA A 166 16.07 6.21 -2.45
C ALA A 166 16.65 7.25 -1.48
N GLU A 167 15.89 7.65 -0.44
CA GLU A 167 16.41 8.52 0.61
C GLU A 167 17.51 7.86 1.44
N GLN A 168 17.40 6.58 1.76
CA GLN A 168 18.43 5.86 2.52
C GLN A 168 19.72 5.69 1.71
N ILE A 169 19.60 5.40 0.42
CA ILE A 169 20.74 5.34 -0.50
C ILE A 169 21.48 6.67 -0.55
N LEU A 170 20.74 7.79 -0.57
CA LEU A 170 21.36 9.13 -0.53
C LEU A 170 22.10 9.42 0.78
N LYS A 171 21.62 8.88 1.90
CA LYS A 171 22.22 9.11 3.23
C LYS A 171 23.39 8.18 3.54
N SER A 172 23.27 6.92 3.13
CA SER A 172 24.14 5.83 3.60
C SER A 172 24.96 5.18 2.49
N GLY A 173 24.72 5.55 1.24
CA GLY A 173 25.28 4.89 0.05
C GLY A 173 24.49 3.65 -0.36
N ASP A 174 24.68 3.23 -1.59
CA ASP A 174 24.06 2.04 -2.16
C ASP A 174 24.89 0.79 -1.85
N CYS A 175 24.24 -0.28 -1.45
CA CYS A 175 24.87 -1.57 -1.21
C CYS A 175 24.92 -2.48 -2.46
N TYR A 176 24.25 -2.09 -3.55
CA TYR A 176 24.31 -2.84 -4.80
C TYR A 176 25.45 -2.36 -5.68
N ASP A 177 26.28 -3.29 -6.12
CA ASP A 177 27.34 -3.05 -7.10
C ASP A 177 26.77 -3.08 -8.52
N THR A 178 25.85 -2.15 -8.80
CA THR A 178 25.24 -2.00 -10.13
C THR A 178 25.83 -0.82 -10.86
N PRO A 179 26.06 -0.92 -12.20
CA PRO A 179 26.58 0.19 -12.99
C PRO A 179 25.59 1.33 -13.17
N TYR A 180 24.34 1.13 -12.78
CA TYR A 180 23.28 2.11 -12.90
C TYR A 180 22.53 2.25 -11.58
N TYR A 181 22.10 3.45 -11.26
CA TYR A 181 21.20 3.74 -10.15
C TYR A 181 20.20 4.81 -10.55
N THR A 182 19.04 4.78 -9.94
CA THR A 182 17.98 5.74 -10.19
C THR A 182 17.97 6.79 -9.08
N ARG A 183 17.88 8.06 -9.45
CA ARG A 183 17.72 9.19 -8.53
C ARG A 183 16.47 9.97 -8.85
N LEU A 184 15.68 10.27 -7.81
CA LEU A 184 14.58 11.23 -7.91
C LEU A 184 15.13 12.63 -7.69
N VAL A 185 14.95 13.50 -8.69
CA VAL A 185 15.34 14.91 -8.63
C VAL A 185 14.08 15.75 -8.60
N PRO A 186 13.93 16.67 -7.61
CA PRO A 186 12.78 17.56 -7.61
C PRO A 186 12.79 18.47 -8.85
N VAL A 187 11.64 18.56 -9.50
CA VAL A 187 11.38 19.56 -10.53
C VAL A 187 10.77 20.77 -9.84
N VAL A 188 11.37 21.93 -10.02
CA VAL A 188 10.89 23.18 -9.43
C VAL A 188 10.40 24.13 -10.51
N ASP A 189 9.39 24.94 -10.19
CA ASP A 189 8.96 26.05 -11.04
C ASP A 189 9.92 27.23 -10.98
N ASP A 190 9.62 28.29 -11.73
CA ASP A 190 10.43 29.51 -11.81
C ASP A 190 10.56 30.23 -10.46
N ASN A 191 9.73 29.89 -9.47
CA ASN A 191 9.75 30.42 -8.11
C ASN A 191 10.49 29.51 -7.13
N GLY A 192 11.05 28.41 -7.61
CA GLY A 192 11.74 27.41 -6.79
C GLY A 192 10.83 26.47 -6.01
N LYS A 193 9.51 26.48 -6.28
CA LYS A 193 8.55 25.56 -5.64
C LYS A 193 8.60 24.20 -6.36
N ALA A 194 8.67 23.11 -5.60
CA ALA A 194 8.60 21.76 -6.15
C ALA A 194 7.22 21.52 -6.80
N VAL A 195 7.23 21.19 -8.09
CA VAL A 195 6.03 20.89 -8.90
C VAL A 195 5.93 19.41 -9.29
N GLY A 196 6.98 18.64 -8.98
CA GLY A 196 7.03 17.22 -9.26
C GLY A 196 8.40 16.63 -8.99
N HIS A 197 8.61 15.40 -9.44
CA HIS A 197 9.91 14.73 -9.40
C HIS A 197 10.21 14.13 -10.76
N MET A 198 11.47 14.16 -11.09
CA MET A 198 12.03 13.53 -12.29
C MET A 198 12.87 12.33 -11.86
N GLU A 199 12.58 11.17 -12.41
CA GLU A 199 13.40 9.98 -12.22
C GLU A 199 14.54 9.97 -13.22
N ILE A 200 15.76 9.98 -12.72
CA ILE A 200 16.97 10.02 -13.53
C ILE A 200 17.74 8.72 -13.31
N MET A 201 18.04 8.02 -14.41
CA MET A 201 18.97 6.90 -14.38
C MET A 201 20.38 7.40 -14.60
N LEU A 202 21.24 7.17 -13.63
CA LEU A 202 22.64 7.59 -13.65
C LEU A 202 23.53 6.35 -13.80
N LYS A 203 24.53 6.44 -14.68
CA LYS A 203 25.58 5.42 -14.78
C LYS A 203 26.69 5.75 -13.79
N ARG A 204 27.06 4.80 -12.93
CA ARG A 204 28.26 4.92 -12.10
C ARG A 204 29.50 4.88 -12.98
N SER A 205 30.36 5.88 -12.84
CA SER A 205 31.71 5.81 -13.39
C SER A 205 32.62 5.14 -12.35
N PRO A 206 33.49 4.20 -12.74
CA PRO A 206 34.46 3.62 -11.82
C PRO A 206 35.36 4.66 -11.15
N GLU A 207 35.53 5.82 -11.79
CA GLU A 207 36.39 6.91 -11.30
C GLU A 207 35.70 7.89 -10.34
N THR A 208 34.37 7.75 -10.15
CA THR A 208 33.56 8.70 -9.38
C THR A 208 32.89 8.12 -8.14
N LEU A 209 33.34 6.96 -7.68
CA LEU A 209 32.85 6.33 -6.45
C LEU A 209 32.96 7.23 -5.20
N ASP A 210 33.81 8.26 -5.24
CA ASP A 210 34.06 9.16 -4.11
C ASP A 210 33.54 10.59 -4.28
N LYS A 211 32.91 10.96 -5.41
CA LYS A 211 32.41 12.32 -5.63
C LYS A 211 31.07 12.30 -6.34
N ASP A 212 30.10 13.03 -5.81
CA ASP A 212 28.80 13.37 -6.41
C ASP A 212 28.91 14.11 -7.77
N VAL A 213 29.71 13.62 -8.67
CA VAL A 213 29.82 14.18 -10.02
C VAL A 213 28.77 13.49 -10.89
N LEU A 214 27.82 14.26 -11.36
CA LEU A 214 26.86 13.81 -12.37
C LEU A 214 27.63 13.28 -13.58
N PRO A 215 27.48 12.01 -13.97
CA PRO A 215 28.08 11.48 -15.18
C PRO A 215 27.55 12.26 -16.37
N GLY A 216 28.42 12.55 -17.35
CA GLY A 216 28.15 13.43 -18.48
C GLY A 216 27.03 13.02 -19.45
N ARG A 217 26.20 12.05 -19.09
CA ARG A 217 25.04 11.64 -19.89
C ARG A 217 23.84 11.36 -18.98
N LEU A 218 22.89 12.29 -19.00
CA LEU A 218 21.59 12.16 -18.37
C LEU A 218 20.67 11.39 -19.31
N ILE A 219 20.10 10.27 -18.86
CA ILE A 219 19.03 9.58 -19.59
C ILE A 219 17.73 9.90 -18.83
N LEU A 220 16.91 10.76 -19.42
CA LEU A 220 15.58 11.06 -18.88
C LEU A 220 14.69 9.85 -19.06
N HIS A 221 14.26 9.23 -17.95
CA HIS A 221 13.45 8.03 -18.01
C HIS A 221 11.96 8.33 -17.93
N THR A 222 11.52 9.20 -17.02
CA THR A 222 10.11 9.58 -16.90
C THR A 222 9.97 10.89 -16.15
N LEU A 223 9.11 11.77 -16.64
CA LEU A 223 8.73 13.01 -15.98
C LEU A 223 7.34 12.84 -15.38
N TYR A 224 7.19 13.15 -14.08
CA TYR A 224 5.90 13.12 -13.38
C TYR A 224 5.55 14.53 -12.91
N ALA A 225 4.33 14.97 -13.20
CA ALA A 225 3.79 16.20 -12.62
C ALA A 225 3.27 15.95 -11.20
N GLU A 226 3.11 17.02 -10.42
CA GLU A 226 2.42 16.97 -9.13
C GLU A 226 1.01 16.40 -9.34
N GLY A 227 0.67 15.30 -8.63
CA GLY A 227 -0.56 14.54 -8.86
C GLY A 227 -0.39 13.25 -9.67
N GLY A 228 0.86 12.86 -10.02
CA GLY A 228 1.15 11.55 -10.61
C GLY A 228 0.78 11.38 -12.09
N LYS A 229 0.47 12.47 -12.80
CA LYS A 229 0.30 12.40 -14.26
C LYS A 229 1.65 12.38 -14.95
N LYS A 230 1.84 11.39 -15.82
CA LYS A 230 2.97 11.32 -16.73
C LYS A 230 2.88 12.49 -17.72
N LEU A 231 3.89 13.31 -17.80
CA LEU A 231 4.02 14.38 -18.80
C LEU A 231 4.48 13.81 -20.13
#